data_de280c8c8855b716e201728c0ba31645
#
_entry.id   de280c8c8855b716e201728c0ba31645
#
_cell.length_a   1.000
_cell.length_b   1.000
_cell.length_c   1.000
_cell.angle_alpha   90.00
_cell.angle_beta   90.00
_cell.angle_gamma   90.00
#
_symmetry.space_group_name_H-M   'P 1'
#
loop_
_entity.id
_entity.type
_entity.pdbx_description
1 polymer ?
#
loop_
_entity_poly.entity_id
_entity_poly.type
_entity_poly.pdbx_seq_one_letter_code
_entity_poly.pdbx_strand_id
1 'polypeptide(L)'
;ILLPYKENFSPTYAGAVSLFVRATNKVSRFKNNITVYGSTNHKKKLSSNYTNIHLKKKFLTSQSKDYVQKFFDIIKDDPSDIIEIHNRPIYVNKLIELKCNIVLYFHNDPISMVGSKTVKERLNLLNICSKIIFNSEWSKKQYLKDLKSFFHKSKKLEVIHQSISKKKINILKKDKLISFVGKLNRAKGYDIFGEAIVKILNKYPDWKSVVIGDEPREKLLYKHKNLKNLGFQSHSTVLNNFDKTSIAVACSRWEEPFGRTSLEAASRGCAVIISNRGGLPETITNGIILRNLNSNSLFFEIEKLIKNKSKLYYLQKQSSKNFYLTDNYISHKIDKYRNDLISSLKLNIIKSSNLNRIKILHVTNFNERHNGRLFYNTGKRLNNG
;
A
#
# COMPACT_ATOMS: atom_id res chain seq x y z
N ILE A 1 -8.99 11.13 -2.71
CA ILE A 1 -8.60 9.72 -2.54
C ILE A 1 -9.84 8.88 -2.39
N LEU A 2 -10.01 7.85 -3.20
CA LEU A 2 -11.13 6.91 -3.15
C LEU A 2 -10.68 5.59 -2.50
N LEU A 3 -11.21 5.30 -1.31
CA LEU A 3 -11.00 4.05 -0.61
C LEU A 3 -11.82 2.90 -1.20
N PRO A 4 -11.45 1.63 -0.98
CA PRO A 4 -12.28 0.50 -1.35
C PRO A 4 -13.65 0.56 -0.67
N TYR A 5 -14.71 0.14 -1.38
CA TYR A 5 -16.01 -0.10 -0.75
C TYR A 5 -15.87 -1.04 0.45
N LYS A 6 -16.47 -0.72 1.57
CA LYS A 6 -16.38 -1.41 2.89
C LYS A 6 -15.03 -1.29 3.60
N GLU A 7 -14.08 -0.50 3.13
CA GLU A 7 -12.89 -0.20 3.91
C GLU A 7 -13.27 0.72 5.08
N ASN A 8 -12.96 0.29 6.30
CA ASN A 8 -13.28 1.08 7.49
C ASN A 8 -12.22 2.15 7.77
N PHE A 9 -12.60 3.40 7.63
CA PHE A 9 -11.76 4.56 7.96
C PHE A 9 -12.05 5.05 9.38
N SER A 10 -11.83 4.17 10.38
CA SER A 10 -12.12 4.43 11.78
C SER A 10 -10.97 3.99 12.70
N PRO A 11 -10.79 4.61 13.89
CA PRO A 11 -9.67 4.28 14.78
C PRO A 11 -9.63 2.82 15.23
N THR A 12 -10.79 2.19 15.43
CA THR A 12 -10.88 0.83 15.99
C THR A 12 -10.75 -0.26 14.93
N TYR A 13 -11.33 -0.05 13.74
CA TYR A 13 -11.48 -1.09 12.72
C TYR A 13 -10.79 -0.77 11.39
N ALA A 14 -9.82 0.13 11.39
CA ALA A 14 -9.08 0.48 10.18
C ALA A 14 -8.34 -0.72 9.60
N GLY A 15 -8.51 -0.96 8.31
CA GLY A 15 -7.67 -1.87 7.54
C GLY A 15 -6.32 -1.25 7.18
N ALA A 16 -5.46 -2.05 6.57
CA ALA A 16 -4.11 -1.62 6.17
C ALA A 16 -4.12 -0.42 5.21
N VAL A 17 -5.10 -0.36 4.30
CA VAL A 17 -5.27 0.75 3.34
C VAL A 17 -5.61 2.05 4.07
N SER A 18 -6.60 2.01 4.96
CA SER A 18 -7.03 3.17 5.75
C SER A 18 -5.90 3.72 6.64
N LEU A 19 -5.14 2.83 7.29
CA LEU A 19 -3.99 3.21 8.10
C LEU A 19 -2.90 3.88 7.24
N PHE A 20 -2.61 3.34 6.07
CA PHE A 20 -1.64 3.91 5.13
C PHE A 20 -2.08 5.30 4.64
N VAL A 21 -3.31 5.42 4.14
CA VAL A 21 -3.86 6.70 3.64
C VAL A 21 -3.85 7.77 4.74
N ARG A 22 -4.31 7.42 5.93
CA ARG A 22 -4.31 8.35 7.07
C ARG A 22 -2.90 8.78 7.45
N ALA A 23 -1.95 7.84 7.55
CA ALA A 23 -0.60 8.12 7.99
C ALA A 23 0.16 9.03 7.02
N THR A 24 0.08 8.72 5.72
CA THR A 24 0.77 9.50 4.68
C THR A 24 0.14 10.87 4.46
N ASN A 25 -1.20 10.98 4.50
CA ASN A 25 -1.87 12.28 4.32
C ASN A 25 -1.63 13.24 5.50
N LYS A 26 -1.51 12.72 6.72
CA LYS A 26 -1.25 13.56 7.90
C LYS A 26 0.02 14.40 7.75
N VAL A 27 1.04 13.88 7.09
CA VAL A 27 2.37 14.50 6.93
C VAL A 27 2.64 15.01 5.51
N SER A 28 1.68 14.86 4.60
CA SER A 28 1.75 15.37 3.23
C SER A 28 1.76 16.90 3.20
N ARG A 29 2.54 17.47 2.27
CA ARG A 29 2.45 18.91 1.98
C ARG A 29 1.13 19.32 1.35
N PHE A 30 0.40 18.37 0.73
CA PHE A 30 -0.92 18.57 0.15
C PHE A 30 -2.07 18.30 1.13
N LYS A 31 -1.80 18.10 2.44
CA LYS A 31 -2.78 17.67 3.43
C LYS A 31 -4.09 18.47 3.44
N ASN A 32 -4.03 19.77 3.15
CA ASN A 32 -5.20 20.66 3.12
C ASN A 32 -5.98 20.57 1.78
N ASN A 33 -5.40 19.97 0.75
CA ASN A 33 -5.98 19.81 -0.58
C ASN A 33 -6.45 18.37 -0.84
N ILE A 34 -6.39 17.50 0.16
CA ILE A 34 -6.77 16.09 0.04
C ILE A 34 -8.09 15.84 0.73
N THR A 35 -9.05 15.30 0.00
CA THR A 35 -10.28 14.72 0.55
C THR A 35 -10.26 13.21 0.41
N VAL A 36 -10.60 12.49 1.48
CA VAL A 36 -10.70 11.03 1.49
C VAL A 36 -12.16 10.62 1.41
N TYR A 37 -12.52 9.84 0.40
CA TYR A 37 -13.87 9.32 0.20
C TYR A 37 -13.91 7.84 0.56
N GLY A 38 -14.94 7.43 1.27
CA GLY A 38 -15.13 6.05 1.70
C GLY A 38 -16.58 5.75 2.11
N SER A 39 -16.84 4.53 2.54
CA SER A 39 -18.16 4.11 3.05
C SER A 39 -18.01 3.35 4.38
N THR A 40 -17.73 4.08 5.45
CA THR A 40 -17.66 3.50 6.80
C THR A 40 -18.85 3.88 7.66
N ASN A 41 -19.42 2.90 8.36
CA ASN A 41 -20.58 3.12 9.25
C ASN A 41 -20.17 3.62 10.65
N HIS A 42 -18.88 3.61 11.00
CA HIS A 42 -18.41 4.06 12.32
C HIS A 42 -18.48 5.57 12.45
N LYS A 43 -18.97 6.08 13.59
CA LYS A 43 -19.09 7.53 13.86
C LYS A 43 -17.74 8.22 13.85
N LYS A 44 -16.74 7.68 14.57
CA LYS A 44 -15.39 8.26 14.64
C LYS A 44 -14.60 7.93 13.36
N LYS A 45 -14.06 8.94 12.70
CA LYS A 45 -13.21 8.85 11.51
C LYS A 45 -11.74 9.05 11.87
N LEU A 46 -10.83 8.56 11.03
CA LEU A 46 -9.38 8.71 11.22
C LEU A 46 -8.88 10.14 10.97
N SER A 47 -9.60 10.94 10.20
CA SER A 47 -9.28 12.34 9.92
C SER A 47 -10.54 13.14 9.61
N SER A 48 -10.45 14.48 9.75
CA SER A 48 -11.54 15.42 9.47
C SER A 48 -11.82 15.61 7.98
N ASN A 49 -10.82 15.41 7.12
CA ASN A 49 -10.94 15.52 5.66
C ASN A 49 -11.54 14.26 5.00
N TYR A 50 -12.46 13.59 5.68
CA TYR A 50 -13.14 12.39 5.22
C TYR A 50 -14.60 12.67 4.87
N THR A 51 -14.99 12.28 3.67
CA THR A 51 -16.37 12.34 3.18
C THR A 51 -16.95 10.93 3.06
N ASN A 52 -18.08 10.68 3.72
CA ASN A 52 -18.73 9.38 3.67
C ASN A 52 -19.70 9.27 2.49
N ILE A 53 -19.56 8.22 1.69
CA ILE A 53 -20.48 7.89 0.61
C ILE A 53 -21.54 6.95 1.16
N HIS A 54 -22.75 7.48 1.34
CA HIS A 54 -23.90 6.72 1.83
C HIS A 54 -24.58 5.96 0.68
N LEU A 55 -24.72 4.65 0.81
CA LEU A 55 -25.45 3.82 -0.16
C LEU A 55 -26.78 3.37 0.42
N LYS A 56 -27.84 3.51 -0.37
CA LYS A 56 -29.11 2.82 -0.10
C LYS A 56 -28.93 1.36 -0.52
N LYS A 57 -29.36 0.42 0.32
CA LYS A 57 -29.39 -1.01 -0.06
C LYS A 57 -30.33 -1.19 -1.24
N LYS A 58 -29.83 -1.63 -2.38
CA LYS A 58 -30.59 -2.03 -3.55
C LYS A 58 -30.48 -3.54 -3.73
N PHE A 59 -31.59 -4.20 -4.04
CA PHE A 59 -31.66 -5.67 -4.12
C PHE A 59 -31.00 -6.28 -5.36
N LEU A 60 -30.91 -5.50 -6.47
CA LEU A 60 -30.54 -6.00 -7.80
C LEU A 60 -29.22 -5.44 -8.37
N THR A 61 -28.53 -4.54 -7.65
CA THR A 61 -27.31 -3.91 -8.17
C THR A 61 -26.07 -4.24 -7.35
N SER A 62 -24.91 -4.29 -8.01
CA SER A 62 -23.62 -4.41 -7.31
C SER A 62 -23.33 -3.15 -6.51
N GLN A 63 -23.36 -3.25 -5.19
CA GLN A 63 -23.05 -2.12 -4.29
C GLN A 63 -21.69 -1.47 -4.58
N SER A 64 -20.74 -2.22 -5.13
CA SER A 64 -19.44 -1.68 -5.56
C SER A 64 -19.55 -0.78 -6.79
N LYS A 65 -20.45 -1.10 -7.73
CA LYS A 65 -20.76 -0.25 -8.89
C LYS A 65 -21.52 1.00 -8.45
N ASP A 66 -22.53 0.86 -7.59
CA ASP A 66 -23.28 2.01 -7.04
C ASP A 66 -22.37 2.94 -6.24
N TYR A 67 -21.37 2.40 -5.54
CA TYR A 67 -20.41 3.18 -4.78
C TYR A 67 -19.54 4.07 -5.68
N VAL A 68 -18.94 3.52 -6.74
CA VAL A 68 -18.13 4.31 -7.65
C VAL A 68 -18.97 5.29 -8.47
N GLN A 69 -20.21 4.92 -8.83
CA GLN A 69 -21.14 5.83 -9.50
C GLN A 69 -21.48 7.05 -8.61
N LYS A 70 -21.81 6.83 -7.34
CA LYS A 70 -22.05 7.93 -6.40
C LYS A 70 -20.83 8.81 -6.19
N PHE A 71 -19.64 8.22 -6.11
CA PHE A 71 -18.41 9.01 -6.05
C PHE A 71 -18.26 9.89 -7.30
N PHE A 72 -18.49 9.32 -8.49
CA PHE A 72 -18.48 10.06 -9.75
C PHE A 72 -19.48 11.24 -9.73
N ASP A 73 -20.72 10.99 -9.29
CA ASP A 73 -21.76 12.01 -9.23
C ASP A 73 -21.41 13.16 -8.26
N ILE A 74 -20.66 12.88 -7.19
CA ILE A 74 -20.23 13.90 -6.22
C ILE A 74 -19.18 14.84 -6.83
N ILE A 75 -18.27 14.33 -7.70
CA ILE A 75 -17.10 15.10 -8.13
C ILE A 75 -17.13 15.49 -9.61
N LYS A 76 -18.15 15.09 -10.39
CA LYS A 76 -18.21 15.30 -11.85
C LYS A 76 -18.23 16.76 -12.27
N ASP A 77 -18.85 17.64 -11.47
CA ASP A 77 -19.01 19.06 -11.78
C ASP A 77 -17.78 19.90 -11.33
N ASP A 78 -17.00 19.39 -10.38
CA ASP A 78 -15.72 19.97 -9.93
C ASP A 78 -14.68 18.86 -9.71
N PRO A 79 -14.11 18.30 -10.79
CA PRO A 79 -13.19 17.19 -10.70
C PRO A 79 -11.83 17.65 -10.16
N SER A 80 -11.27 16.83 -9.27
CA SER A 80 -9.92 17.04 -8.74
C SER A 80 -8.85 16.83 -9.81
N ASP A 81 -7.69 17.51 -9.69
CA ASP A 81 -6.52 17.30 -10.57
C ASP A 81 -6.04 15.84 -10.59
N ILE A 82 -6.16 15.16 -9.45
CA ILE A 82 -5.73 13.77 -9.27
C ILE A 82 -6.77 12.98 -8.49
N ILE A 83 -7.13 11.82 -8.99
CA ILE A 83 -7.93 10.81 -8.27
C ILE A 83 -7.05 9.61 -7.95
N GLU A 84 -6.80 9.36 -6.67
CA GLU A 84 -6.07 8.19 -6.18
C GLU A 84 -7.09 7.09 -5.80
N ILE A 85 -7.06 5.98 -6.52
CA ILE A 85 -7.94 4.82 -6.32
C ILE A 85 -7.14 3.74 -5.58
N HIS A 86 -7.58 3.33 -4.41
CA HIS A 86 -6.90 2.30 -3.64
C HIS A 86 -7.56 0.93 -3.83
N ASN A 87 -6.78 -0.02 -4.32
CA ASN A 87 -7.09 -1.47 -4.30
C ASN A 87 -8.41 -1.87 -5.01
N ARG A 88 -8.84 -1.09 -6.01
CA ARG A 88 -10.05 -1.36 -6.80
C ARG A 88 -9.87 -0.97 -8.26
N PRO A 89 -9.12 -1.78 -9.05
CA PRO A 89 -8.84 -1.46 -10.46
C PRO A 89 -10.10 -1.31 -11.31
N ILE A 90 -11.17 -2.04 -10.99
CA ILE A 90 -12.43 -1.94 -11.71
C ILE A 90 -13.07 -0.53 -11.69
N TYR A 91 -12.73 0.34 -10.70
CA TYR A 91 -13.27 1.69 -10.63
C TYR A 91 -12.71 2.62 -11.71
N VAL A 92 -11.53 2.31 -12.24
CA VAL A 92 -10.84 3.12 -13.26
C VAL A 92 -11.72 3.34 -14.49
N ASN A 93 -12.41 2.30 -14.97
CA ASN A 93 -13.25 2.38 -16.17
C ASN A 93 -14.38 3.40 -16.07
N LYS A 94 -14.94 3.61 -14.87
CA LYS A 94 -15.96 4.65 -14.66
C LYS A 94 -15.34 6.04 -14.53
N LEU A 95 -14.22 6.14 -13.85
CA LEU A 95 -13.64 7.44 -13.49
C LEU A 95 -12.83 8.10 -14.61
N ILE A 96 -12.54 7.37 -15.71
CA ILE A 96 -11.90 7.95 -16.90
C ILE A 96 -12.75 9.08 -17.53
N GLU A 97 -14.07 9.04 -17.37
CA GLU A 97 -15.01 10.05 -17.87
C GLU A 97 -14.72 11.44 -17.29
N LEU A 98 -14.05 11.52 -16.12
CA LEU A 98 -13.70 12.79 -15.44
C LEU A 98 -12.52 13.53 -16.08
N LYS A 99 -11.79 12.90 -17.02
CA LYS A 99 -10.65 13.48 -17.75
C LYS A 99 -9.55 14.07 -16.86
N CYS A 100 -9.37 13.51 -15.65
CA CYS A 100 -8.34 13.91 -14.69
C CYS A 100 -7.24 12.85 -14.58
N ASN A 101 -6.14 13.15 -13.86
CA ASN A 101 -5.11 12.16 -13.59
C ASN A 101 -5.64 11.06 -12.67
N ILE A 102 -5.60 9.81 -13.12
CA ILE A 102 -5.96 8.64 -12.32
C ILE A 102 -4.68 7.95 -11.86
N VAL A 103 -4.54 7.77 -10.55
CA VAL A 103 -3.48 7.00 -9.91
C VAL A 103 -4.10 5.78 -9.24
N LEU A 104 -3.66 4.59 -9.61
CA LEU A 104 -4.16 3.34 -9.06
C LEU A 104 -3.14 2.71 -8.11
N TYR A 105 -3.55 2.43 -6.88
CA TYR A 105 -2.75 1.73 -5.87
C TYR A 105 -3.15 0.27 -5.72
N PHE A 106 -2.18 -0.62 -5.80
CA PHE A 106 -2.32 -2.02 -5.45
C PHE A 106 -1.74 -2.28 -4.05
N HIS A 107 -2.59 -2.71 -3.13
CA HIS A 107 -2.22 -3.18 -1.79
C HIS A 107 -2.35 -4.70 -1.65
N ASN A 108 -2.97 -5.35 -2.63
CA ASN A 108 -3.10 -6.80 -2.76
C ASN A 108 -2.46 -7.27 -4.06
N ASP A 109 -2.42 -8.58 -4.26
CA ASP A 109 -1.95 -9.19 -5.49
C ASP A 109 -2.78 -8.73 -6.69
N PRO A 110 -2.16 -8.03 -7.69
CA PRO A 110 -2.89 -7.48 -8.82
C PRO A 110 -3.62 -8.53 -9.67
N ILE A 111 -3.05 -9.73 -9.84
CA ILE A 111 -3.67 -10.79 -10.66
C ILE A 111 -4.84 -11.49 -9.96
N SER A 112 -5.03 -11.27 -8.67
CA SER A 112 -6.18 -11.79 -7.92
C SER A 112 -7.40 -10.88 -7.95
N MET A 113 -7.28 -9.64 -8.46
CA MET A 113 -8.28 -8.59 -8.33
C MET A 113 -9.12 -8.44 -9.61
N VAL A 114 -10.44 -8.28 -9.45
CA VAL A 114 -11.33 -7.98 -10.58
C VAL A 114 -10.95 -6.65 -11.21
N GLY A 115 -10.76 -6.67 -12.54
CA GLY A 115 -10.30 -5.52 -13.32
C GLY A 115 -8.78 -5.46 -13.55
N SER A 116 -8.03 -6.49 -13.08
CA SER A 116 -6.59 -6.62 -13.34
C SER A 116 -6.10 -8.08 -13.44
N LYS A 117 -7.02 -9.06 -13.51
CA LYS A 117 -6.67 -10.49 -13.59
C LYS A 117 -5.99 -10.85 -14.90
N THR A 118 -6.53 -10.38 -16.00
CA THR A 118 -6.05 -10.71 -17.34
C THR A 118 -4.98 -9.73 -17.82
N VAL A 119 -4.14 -10.17 -18.78
CA VAL A 119 -3.17 -9.31 -19.46
C VAL A 119 -3.86 -8.10 -20.10
N LYS A 120 -5.01 -8.33 -20.76
CA LYS A 120 -5.80 -7.27 -21.41
C LYS A 120 -6.26 -6.20 -20.42
N GLU A 121 -6.77 -6.59 -19.25
CA GLU A 121 -7.19 -5.66 -18.20
C GLU A 121 -6.00 -4.83 -17.70
N ARG A 122 -4.84 -5.47 -17.45
CA ARG A 122 -3.64 -4.77 -16.99
C ARG A 122 -3.08 -3.80 -18.02
N LEU A 123 -3.10 -4.17 -19.31
CA LEU A 123 -2.73 -3.26 -20.40
C LEU A 123 -3.68 -2.07 -20.50
N ASN A 124 -4.98 -2.29 -20.35
CA ASN A 124 -5.96 -1.22 -20.33
C ASN A 124 -5.70 -0.24 -19.17
N LEU A 125 -5.44 -0.75 -17.96
CA LEU A 125 -5.08 0.08 -16.81
C LEU A 125 -3.79 0.89 -17.07
N LEU A 126 -2.77 0.28 -17.68
CA LEU A 126 -1.52 0.95 -18.03
C LEU A 126 -1.73 2.09 -19.04
N ASN A 127 -2.68 1.94 -19.96
CA ASN A 127 -3.03 3.00 -20.90
C ASN A 127 -3.77 4.14 -20.22
N ILE A 128 -4.77 3.84 -19.40
CA ILE A 128 -5.66 4.83 -18.76
C ILE A 128 -4.97 5.57 -17.61
N CYS A 129 -4.32 4.84 -16.69
CA CYS A 129 -3.78 5.45 -15.49
C CYS A 129 -2.57 6.33 -15.80
N SER A 130 -2.51 7.51 -15.18
CA SER A 130 -1.31 8.37 -15.18
C SER A 130 -0.18 7.73 -14.38
N LYS A 131 -0.52 6.98 -13.32
CA LYS A 131 0.42 6.20 -12.52
C LYS A 131 -0.24 4.97 -11.90
N ILE A 132 0.54 3.90 -11.72
CA ILE A 132 0.14 2.68 -11.02
C ILE A 132 1.18 2.41 -9.95
N ILE A 133 0.73 2.37 -8.71
CA ILE A 133 1.56 2.23 -7.52
C ILE A 133 1.39 0.84 -6.92
N PHE A 134 2.49 0.21 -6.58
CA PHE A 134 2.53 -1.10 -5.92
C PHE A 134 3.12 -0.95 -4.52
N ASN A 135 2.61 -1.74 -3.57
CA ASN A 135 3.12 -1.72 -2.21
C ASN A 135 4.41 -2.54 -2.03
N SER A 136 4.86 -3.26 -3.07
CA SER A 136 6.09 -4.07 -3.07
C SER A 136 6.60 -4.33 -4.49
N GLU A 137 7.87 -4.68 -4.63
CA GLU A 137 8.43 -5.18 -5.90
C GLU A 137 7.78 -6.51 -6.30
N TRP A 138 7.42 -7.34 -5.31
CA TRP A 138 6.66 -8.57 -5.57
C TRP A 138 5.32 -8.27 -6.24
N SER A 139 4.52 -7.33 -5.70
CA SER A 139 3.24 -6.93 -6.30
C SER A 139 3.42 -6.37 -7.72
N LYS A 140 4.48 -5.58 -7.94
CA LYS A 140 4.83 -5.08 -9.28
C LYS A 140 5.17 -6.22 -10.24
N LYS A 141 5.94 -7.21 -9.80
CA LYS A 141 6.24 -8.42 -10.60
C LYS A 141 4.97 -9.20 -10.95
N GLN A 142 4.02 -9.35 -10.01
CA GLN A 142 2.73 -9.99 -10.29
C GLN A 142 1.94 -9.22 -11.36
N TYR A 143 1.89 -7.91 -11.29
CA TYR A 143 1.23 -7.10 -12.32
C TYR A 143 1.86 -7.26 -13.70
N LEU A 144 3.18 -7.38 -13.75
CA LEU A 144 3.95 -7.51 -14.99
C LEU A 144 3.98 -8.94 -15.56
N LYS A 145 3.49 -9.92 -14.80
CA LYS A 145 3.45 -11.32 -15.25
C LYS A 145 2.72 -11.43 -16.59
N ASP A 146 3.36 -12.12 -17.54
CA ASP A 146 2.87 -12.34 -18.91
C ASP A 146 2.73 -11.06 -19.78
N LEU A 147 3.20 -9.89 -19.31
CA LEU A 147 3.34 -8.71 -20.15
C LEU A 147 4.69 -8.69 -20.87
N LYS A 148 4.71 -8.13 -22.09
CA LYS A 148 5.95 -7.97 -22.88
C LYS A 148 6.97 -7.11 -22.11
N SER A 149 8.26 -7.42 -22.26
CA SER A 149 9.36 -6.84 -21.47
C SER A 149 9.47 -5.30 -21.56
N PHE A 150 9.09 -4.69 -22.68
CA PHE A 150 9.13 -3.22 -22.82
C PHE A 150 8.18 -2.49 -21.86
N PHE A 151 7.08 -3.12 -21.42
CA PHE A 151 6.19 -2.52 -20.42
C PHE A 151 6.85 -2.43 -19.04
N HIS A 152 7.84 -3.27 -18.76
CA HIS A 152 8.55 -3.28 -17.48
C HIS A 152 9.31 -1.97 -17.20
N LYS A 153 9.69 -1.24 -18.26
CA LYS A 153 10.38 0.06 -18.20
C LYS A 153 9.44 1.26 -18.13
N SER A 154 8.13 1.04 -18.05
CA SER A 154 7.16 2.14 -18.01
C SER A 154 7.35 3.02 -16.77
N LYS A 155 7.55 4.32 -16.98
CA LYS A 155 7.64 5.34 -15.91
C LYS A 155 6.34 5.51 -15.12
N LYS A 156 5.23 4.92 -15.60
CA LYS A 156 3.95 4.91 -14.88
C LYS A 156 3.93 3.91 -13.71
N LEU A 157 4.81 2.90 -13.71
CA LEU A 157 4.84 1.83 -12.70
C LEU A 157 5.87 2.15 -11.62
N GLU A 158 5.40 2.34 -10.40
CA GLU A 158 6.26 2.71 -9.27
C GLU A 158 5.97 1.86 -8.03
N VAL A 159 7.00 1.55 -7.24
CA VAL A 159 6.85 0.91 -5.94
C VAL A 159 6.96 1.95 -4.83
N ILE A 160 5.87 2.06 -4.07
CA ILE A 160 5.78 2.87 -2.86
C ILE A 160 5.29 1.96 -1.73
N HIS A 161 6.22 1.54 -0.88
CA HIS A 161 5.93 0.65 0.24
C HIS A 161 4.95 1.29 1.24
N GLN A 162 4.32 0.47 2.06
CA GLN A 162 3.55 0.97 3.19
C GLN A 162 4.49 1.60 4.23
N SER A 163 3.92 2.45 5.07
CA SER A 163 4.66 3.21 6.07
C SER A 163 4.11 2.99 7.47
N ILE A 164 4.92 3.35 8.45
CA ILE A 164 4.53 3.44 9.85
C ILE A 164 5.32 4.57 10.53
N SER A 165 4.71 5.24 11.48
CA SER A 165 5.42 6.23 12.31
C SER A 165 6.54 5.57 13.11
N LYS A 166 7.77 6.09 12.97
CA LYS A 166 8.91 5.66 13.78
C LYS A 166 8.77 6.21 15.21
N LYS A 167 9.04 5.37 16.18
CA LYS A 167 9.10 5.76 17.60
C LYS A 167 10.49 5.44 18.13
N LYS A 168 11.05 6.32 18.94
CA LYS A 168 12.30 6.04 19.67
C LYS A 168 12.01 4.99 20.75
N ILE A 169 12.62 3.83 20.65
CA ILE A 169 12.45 2.71 21.56
C ILE A 169 13.75 2.48 22.32
N ASN A 170 13.64 2.30 23.63
CA ASN A 170 14.77 1.80 24.41
C ASN A 170 14.87 0.27 24.29
N ILE A 171 15.78 -0.19 23.44
CA ILE A 171 15.94 -1.61 23.15
C ILE A 171 16.33 -2.43 24.41
N LEU A 172 17.07 -1.82 25.34
CA LEU A 172 17.48 -2.50 26.58
C LEU A 172 16.31 -2.79 27.55
N LYS A 173 15.18 -2.10 27.36
CA LYS A 173 13.96 -2.29 28.16
C LYS A 173 12.95 -3.25 27.53
N LYS A 174 13.31 -3.97 26.48
CA LYS A 174 12.44 -4.98 25.90
C LYS A 174 12.30 -6.19 26.81
N ASP A 175 11.08 -6.70 26.91
CA ASP A 175 10.77 -7.89 27.69
C ASP A 175 11.28 -9.16 26.97
N LYS A 176 11.49 -10.24 27.71
CA LYS A 176 11.66 -11.60 27.14
C LYS A 176 10.34 -12.09 26.55
N LEU A 177 9.89 -11.39 25.48
CA LEU A 177 8.59 -11.55 24.88
C LEU A 177 8.70 -11.89 23.39
N ILE A 178 7.99 -12.93 22.98
CA ILE A 178 7.86 -13.36 21.59
C ILE A 178 6.43 -13.10 21.16
N SER A 179 6.23 -12.40 20.02
CA SER A 179 4.88 -12.04 19.57
C SER A 179 4.57 -12.53 18.17
N PHE A 180 3.32 -13.00 17.99
CA PHE A 180 2.69 -13.26 16.70
C PHE A 180 1.46 -12.35 16.58
N VAL A 181 1.34 -11.63 15.45
CA VAL A 181 0.20 -10.75 15.17
C VAL A 181 -0.35 -11.02 13.79
N GLY A 182 -1.62 -11.37 13.70
CA GLY A 182 -2.28 -11.67 12.43
C GLY A 182 -3.49 -12.56 12.59
N LYS A 183 -4.09 -12.99 11.47
CA LYS A 183 -5.13 -14.00 11.50
C LYS A 183 -4.58 -15.32 12.04
N LEU A 184 -5.33 -15.97 12.93
CA LEU A 184 -4.89 -17.19 13.60
C LEU A 184 -5.22 -18.43 12.75
N ASN A 185 -4.68 -18.46 11.51
CA ASN A 185 -4.92 -19.53 10.55
C ASN A 185 -3.63 -20.10 9.95
N ARG A 186 -3.77 -21.22 9.23
CA ARG A 186 -2.64 -21.89 8.55
C ARG A 186 -2.02 -21.01 7.45
N ALA A 187 -2.83 -20.21 6.75
CA ALA A 187 -2.32 -19.33 5.72
C ALA A 187 -1.30 -18.30 6.27
N LYS A 188 -1.52 -17.83 7.50
CA LYS A 188 -0.59 -16.93 8.22
C LYS A 188 0.50 -17.68 8.99
N GLY A 189 0.50 -19.02 8.97
CA GLY A 189 1.49 -19.84 9.65
C GLY A 189 1.30 -19.91 11.15
N TYR A 190 0.09 -19.67 11.65
CA TYR A 190 -0.17 -19.73 13.10
C TYR A 190 0.04 -21.13 13.67
N ASP A 191 -0.17 -22.18 12.90
CA ASP A 191 0.18 -23.55 13.26
C ASP A 191 1.70 -23.76 13.43
N ILE A 192 2.51 -23.23 12.50
CA ILE A 192 4.00 -23.26 12.61
C ILE A 192 4.44 -22.53 13.87
N PHE A 193 3.88 -21.33 14.10
CA PHE A 193 4.19 -20.54 15.29
C PHE A 193 3.77 -21.27 16.57
N GLY A 194 2.53 -21.78 16.62
CA GLY A 194 1.97 -22.44 17.81
C GLY A 194 2.77 -23.64 18.26
N GLU A 195 3.16 -24.53 17.33
CA GLU A 195 4.00 -25.68 17.63
C GLU A 195 5.39 -25.27 18.11
N ALA A 196 6.03 -24.30 17.45
CA ALA A 196 7.36 -23.84 17.83
C ALA A 196 7.35 -23.14 19.17
N ILE A 197 6.37 -22.27 19.44
CA ILE A 197 6.34 -21.46 20.65
C ILE A 197 6.09 -22.29 21.91
N VAL A 198 5.25 -23.32 21.86
CA VAL A 198 5.03 -24.21 23.00
C VAL A 198 6.34 -24.92 23.38
N LYS A 199 7.11 -25.42 22.40
CA LYS A 199 8.43 -26.03 22.64
C LYS A 199 9.41 -25.02 23.26
N ILE A 200 9.43 -23.76 22.76
CA ILE A 200 10.29 -22.69 23.32
C ILE A 200 9.92 -22.38 24.76
N LEU A 201 8.64 -22.22 25.06
CA LEU A 201 8.20 -21.83 26.41
C LEU A 201 8.41 -22.95 27.45
N ASN A 202 8.34 -24.22 27.03
CA ASN A 202 8.71 -25.35 27.87
C ASN A 202 10.20 -25.35 28.20
N LYS A 203 11.06 -25.04 27.22
CA LYS A 203 12.53 -25.04 27.37
C LYS A 203 13.08 -23.79 28.06
N TYR A 204 12.40 -22.65 27.88
CA TYR A 204 12.80 -21.33 28.40
C TYR A 204 11.67 -20.70 29.19
N PRO A 205 11.41 -21.14 30.43
CA PRO A 205 10.23 -20.74 31.22
C PRO A 205 10.25 -19.28 31.67
N ASP A 206 11.36 -18.57 31.54
CA ASP A 206 11.49 -17.14 31.79
C ASP A 206 11.05 -16.27 30.59
N TRP A 207 10.77 -16.89 29.46
CA TRP A 207 10.18 -16.21 28.29
C TRP A 207 8.66 -16.30 28.30
N LYS A 208 8.01 -15.27 27.70
CA LYS A 208 6.55 -15.20 27.51
C LYS A 208 6.25 -15.07 26.04
N SER A 209 5.04 -15.40 25.68
CA SER A 209 4.55 -15.16 24.32
C SER A 209 3.17 -14.51 24.33
N VAL A 210 2.95 -13.62 23.36
CA VAL A 210 1.66 -12.97 23.11
C VAL A 210 1.25 -13.19 21.66
N VAL A 211 0.01 -13.61 21.49
CA VAL A 211 -0.67 -13.76 20.21
C VAL A 211 -1.78 -12.72 20.12
N ILE A 212 -1.83 -11.97 19.03
CA ILE A 212 -2.88 -10.96 18.78
C ILE A 212 -3.53 -11.22 17.42
N GLY A 213 -4.82 -11.39 17.42
CA GLY A 213 -5.66 -11.65 16.26
C GLY A 213 -6.71 -12.69 16.52
N ASP A 214 -7.50 -12.98 15.51
CA ASP A 214 -8.52 -14.01 15.53
C ASP A 214 -8.70 -14.66 14.15
N GLU A 215 -9.37 -15.78 14.11
CA GLU A 215 -9.89 -16.41 12.90
C GLU A 215 -11.00 -17.40 13.31
N PRO A 216 -12.27 -16.96 13.32
CA PRO A 216 -13.38 -17.81 13.77
C PRO A 216 -13.59 -19.07 12.93
N ARG A 217 -13.09 -19.10 11.69
CA ARG A 217 -13.26 -20.22 10.75
C ARG A 217 -12.24 -21.35 10.93
N GLU A 218 -11.10 -21.07 11.60
CA GLU A 218 -10.08 -22.06 11.93
C GLU A 218 -9.83 -22.08 13.43
N LYS A 219 -10.07 -23.23 14.09
CA LYS A 219 -9.86 -23.39 15.54
C LYS A 219 -8.49 -24.01 15.81
N LEU A 220 -7.41 -23.23 15.58
CA LEU A 220 -6.07 -23.63 16.00
C LEU A 220 -5.84 -23.19 17.45
N LEU A 221 -5.65 -24.13 18.35
CA LEU A 221 -5.53 -23.86 19.77
C LEU A 221 -4.21 -24.39 20.33
N TYR A 222 -3.38 -23.47 20.82
CA TYR A 222 -2.14 -23.77 21.53
C TYR A 222 -2.23 -23.21 22.94
N LYS A 223 -1.89 -24.03 23.94
CA LYS A 223 -1.99 -23.68 25.37
C LYS A 223 -0.62 -23.81 26.03
N HIS A 224 -0.24 -22.83 26.83
CA HIS A 224 0.90 -22.85 27.73
C HIS A 224 0.73 -21.74 28.78
N LYS A 225 1.19 -21.94 30.02
CA LYS A 225 1.07 -20.94 31.11
C LYS A 225 1.65 -19.57 30.76
N ASN A 226 2.69 -19.52 29.94
CA ASN A 226 3.37 -18.30 29.49
C ASN A 226 2.94 -17.83 28.09
N LEU A 227 1.91 -18.44 27.47
CA LEU A 227 1.33 -18.05 26.20
C LEU A 227 -0.01 -17.35 26.44
N LYS A 228 -0.10 -16.08 26.06
CA LYS A 228 -1.35 -15.30 26.18
C LYS A 228 -1.92 -15.00 24.80
N ASN A 229 -3.16 -15.42 24.56
CA ASN A 229 -3.93 -14.98 23.40
C ASN A 229 -4.82 -13.80 23.79
N LEU A 230 -4.65 -12.65 23.10
CA LEU A 230 -5.39 -11.41 23.38
C LEU A 230 -6.59 -11.22 22.46
N GLY A 231 -6.82 -12.13 21.50
CA GLY A 231 -7.85 -11.93 20.48
C GLY A 231 -7.56 -10.73 19.59
N PHE A 232 -8.61 -10.24 18.91
CA PHE A 232 -8.52 -9.02 18.10
C PHE A 232 -8.25 -7.79 18.97
N GLN A 233 -7.28 -6.98 18.60
CA GLN A 233 -6.91 -5.76 19.32
C GLN A 233 -6.84 -4.55 18.40
N SER A 234 -6.96 -3.35 18.99
CA SER A 234 -6.76 -2.10 18.27
C SER A 234 -5.32 -1.98 17.76
N HIS A 235 -5.11 -1.22 16.68
CA HIS A 235 -3.78 -0.98 16.11
C HIS A 235 -2.81 -0.38 17.14
N SER A 236 -3.29 0.53 18.00
CA SER A 236 -2.47 1.10 19.09
C SER A 236 -2.02 0.05 20.10
N THR A 237 -2.89 -0.91 20.46
CA THR A 237 -2.54 -2.02 21.35
C THR A 237 -1.48 -2.92 20.73
N VAL A 238 -1.59 -3.21 19.43
CA VAL A 238 -0.58 -3.97 18.67
C VAL A 238 0.78 -3.27 18.73
N LEU A 239 0.83 -1.98 18.44
CA LEU A 239 2.08 -1.21 18.49
C LEU A 239 2.69 -1.16 19.89
N ASN A 240 1.87 -0.98 20.94
CA ASN A 240 2.33 -1.00 22.34
C ASN A 240 2.86 -2.39 22.74
N ASN A 241 2.30 -3.47 22.19
CA ASN A 241 2.85 -4.81 22.38
C ASN A 241 4.23 -4.94 21.72
N PHE A 242 4.40 -4.45 20.49
CA PHE A 242 5.70 -4.47 19.81
C PHE A 242 6.75 -3.58 20.50
N ASP A 243 6.37 -2.51 21.19
CA ASP A 243 7.30 -1.72 22.00
C ASP A 243 8.02 -2.57 23.05
N LYS A 244 7.34 -3.60 23.61
CA LYS A 244 7.85 -4.52 24.62
C LYS A 244 8.46 -5.79 24.04
N THR A 245 8.08 -6.18 22.84
CA THR A 245 8.44 -7.45 22.20
C THR A 245 9.91 -7.49 21.81
N SER A 246 10.63 -8.54 22.24
CA SER A 246 12.00 -8.82 21.81
C SER A 246 12.06 -9.47 20.43
N ILE A 247 11.23 -10.51 20.20
CA ILE A 247 11.22 -11.28 18.95
C ILE A 247 9.81 -11.25 18.38
N ALA A 248 9.66 -10.81 17.13
CA ALA A 248 8.37 -10.85 16.42
C ALA A 248 8.44 -11.85 15.27
N VAL A 249 7.36 -12.61 15.07
CA VAL A 249 7.31 -13.68 14.05
C VAL A 249 6.17 -13.42 13.06
N ALA A 250 6.48 -13.51 11.76
CA ALA A 250 5.52 -13.46 10.66
C ALA A 250 5.84 -14.56 9.64
N CYS A 251 5.45 -15.81 9.96
CA CYS A 251 5.78 -17.02 9.21
C CYS A 251 4.67 -17.44 8.25
N SER A 252 4.14 -16.51 7.45
CA SER A 252 3.06 -16.75 6.49
C SER A 252 3.43 -17.79 5.43
N ARG A 253 2.48 -18.70 5.11
CA ARG A 253 2.50 -19.53 3.89
C ARG A 253 1.92 -18.77 2.69
N TRP A 254 1.04 -17.82 2.97
CA TRP A 254 0.45 -16.96 1.95
C TRP A 254 1.51 -16.04 1.36
N GLU A 255 1.46 -15.83 0.06
CA GLU A 255 2.26 -14.79 -0.61
C GLU A 255 1.73 -13.41 -0.20
N GLU A 256 2.36 -12.83 0.80
CA GLU A 256 1.96 -11.53 1.34
C GLU A 256 2.25 -10.43 0.32
N PRO A 257 1.28 -9.59 -0.03
CA PRO A 257 1.57 -8.46 -0.93
C PRO A 257 2.61 -7.50 -0.37
N PHE A 258 2.70 -7.38 0.98
CA PHE A 258 3.74 -6.64 1.67
C PHE A 258 4.03 -7.22 3.06
N GLY A 259 3.10 -7.11 4.03
CA GLY A 259 3.29 -7.62 5.40
C GLY A 259 3.38 -6.49 6.43
N ARG A 260 2.24 -5.87 6.71
CA ARG A 260 2.20 -4.73 7.62
C ARG A 260 2.69 -5.04 9.03
N THR A 261 2.38 -6.22 9.57
CA THR A 261 2.76 -6.60 10.94
C THR A 261 4.27 -6.74 11.13
N SER A 262 4.99 -7.27 10.14
CA SER A 262 6.47 -7.32 10.18
C SER A 262 7.09 -5.92 10.07
N LEU A 263 6.52 -5.04 9.22
CA LEU A 263 6.91 -3.63 9.16
C LEU A 263 6.75 -2.94 10.52
N GLU A 264 5.60 -3.13 11.17
CA GLU A 264 5.29 -2.55 12.48
C GLU A 264 6.26 -3.03 13.56
N ALA A 265 6.52 -4.34 13.61
CA ALA A 265 7.50 -4.93 14.53
C ALA A 265 8.92 -4.38 14.29
N ALA A 266 9.35 -4.29 13.03
CA ALA A 266 10.65 -3.73 12.67
C ALA A 266 10.77 -2.26 13.11
N SER A 267 9.73 -1.45 12.89
CA SER A 267 9.71 -0.04 13.30
C SER A 267 9.84 0.16 14.80
N ARG A 268 9.49 -0.85 15.59
CA ARG A 268 9.58 -0.89 17.06
C ARG A 268 10.85 -1.58 17.56
N GLY A 269 11.79 -1.89 16.66
CA GLY A 269 13.05 -2.49 17.02
C GLY A 269 12.91 -3.91 17.58
N CYS A 270 11.95 -4.70 17.09
CA CYS A 270 11.95 -6.14 17.34
C CYS A 270 13.01 -6.84 16.48
N ALA A 271 13.59 -7.94 16.96
CA ALA A 271 14.22 -8.90 16.10
C ALA A 271 13.11 -9.66 15.34
N VAL A 272 13.00 -9.44 14.03
CA VAL A 272 11.88 -9.97 13.24
C VAL A 272 12.31 -11.23 12.52
N ILE A 273 11.51 -12.30 12.66
CA ILE A 273 11.65 -13.55 11.90
C ILE A 273 10.49 -13.67 10.93
N ILE A 274 10.78 -13.79 9.65
CA ILE A 274 9.77 -13.87 8.59
C ILE A 274 9.96 -15.10 7.70
N SER A 275 8.90 -15.49 7.00
CA SER A 275 9.00 -16.38 5.84
C SER A 275 9.40 -15.61 4.57
N ASN A 276 9.99 -16.32 3.60
CA ASN A 276 10.29 -15.77 2.28
C ASN A 276 9.05 -15.90 1.37
N ARG A 277 8.00 -15.09 1.65
CA ARG A 277 6.72 -15.13 0.93
C ARG A 277 6.29 -13.74 0.48
N GLY A 278 6.07 -13.61 -0.84
CA GLY A 278 5.62 -12.35 -1.44
C GLY A 278 6.54 -11.17 -1.15
N GLY A 279 5.95 -10.07 -0.72
CA GLY A 279 6.64 -8.85 -0.32
C GLY A 279 7.11 -8.81 1.14
N LEU A 280 6.97 -9.89 1.92
CA LEU A 280 7.44 -9.92 3.32
C LEU A 280 8.92 -9.52 3.46
N PRO A 281 9.86 -10.02 2.63
CA PRO A 281 11.27 -9.63 2.73
C PRO A 281 11.51 -8.12 2.59
N GLU A 282 10.63 -7.40 1.92
CA GLU A 282 10.74 -5.95 1.71
C GLU A 282 10.35 -5.12 2.96
N THR A 283 9.79 -5.76 3.98
CA THR A 283 9.32 -5.10 5.21
C THR A 283 10.40 -4.91 6.27
N ILE A 284 11.51 -5.60 6.13
CA ILE A 284 12.61 -5.60 7.10
C ILE A 284 13.92 -5.22 6.45
N THR A 285 14.74 -4.44 7.15
CA THR A 285 16.12 -4.14 6.76
C THR A 285 17.09 -5.06 7.46
N ASN A 286 16.76 -5.49 8.67
CA ASN A 286 17.53 -6.38 9.51
C ASN A 286 16.59 -7.34 10.23
N GLY A 287 16.74 -8.62 9.96
CA GLY A 287 15.92 -9.69 10.53
C GLY A 287 16.38 -11.05 10.03
N ILE A 288 15.56 -12.06 10.28
CA ILE A 288 15.82 -13.44 9.86
C ILE A 288 14.75 -13.86 8.87
N ILE A 289 15.16 -14.32 7.70
CA ILE A 289 14.30 -14.96 6.71
C ILE A 289 14.46 -16.48 6.89
N LEU A 290 13.37 -17.16 7.22
CA LEU A 290 13.36 -18.62 7.39
C LEU A 290 13.72 -19.31 6.06
N ARG A 291 14.72 -20.20 6.11
CA ARG A 291 15.08 -21.03 4.95
C ARG A 291 14.00 -22.07 4.65
N ASN A 292 13.53 -22.75 5.70
CA ASN A 292 12.47 -23.74 5.61
C ASN A 292 11.28 -23.29 6.46
N LEU A 293 10.09 -23.33 5.89
CA LEU A 293 8.87 -22.88 6.55
C LEU A 293 8.21 -24.03 7.30
N ASN A 294 8.74 -24.37 8.46
CA ASN A 294 8.19 -25.36 9.39
C ASN A 294 8.47 -24.97 10.85
N SER A 295 7.79 -25.65 11.77
CA SER A 295 7.87 -25.35 13.22
C SER A 295 9.27 -25.62 13.81
N ASN A 296 9.98 -26.63 13.33
CA ASN A 296 11.34 -26.93 13.81
C ASN A 296 12.34 -25.83 13.40
N SER A 297 12.30 -25.39 12.14
CA SER A 297 13.16 -24.30 11.68
C SER A 297 12.88 -23.01 12.45
N LEU A 298 11.59 -22.69 12.70
CA LEU A 298 11.23 -21.55 13.50
C LEU A 298 11.70 -21.68 14.95
N PHE A 299 11.54 -22.85 15.57
CA PHE A 299 12.04 -23.15 16.89
C PHE A 299 13.54 -22.88 16.98
N PHE A 300 14.35 -23.42 16.07
CA PHE A 300 15.81 -23.25 16.08
C PHE A 300 16.24 -21.79 15.90
N GLU A 301 15.59 -21.02 15.02
CA GLU A 301 15.93 -19.60 14.84
C GLU A 301 15.56 -18.76 16.08
N ILE A 302 14.43 -19.03 16.74
CA ILE A 302 14.07 -18.38 18.00
C ILE A 302 15.10 -18.78 19.09
N GLU A 303 15.42 -20.06 19.21
CA GLU A 303 16.36 -20.56 20.22
C GLU A 303 17.76 -19.95 20.05
N LYS A 304 18.26 -19.83 18.83
CA LYS A 304 19.53 -19.13 18.54
C LYS A 304 19.55 -17.70 19.07
N LEU A 305 18.43 -16.98 18.95
CA LEU A 305 18.33 -15.61 19.46
C LEU A 305 18.26 -15.58 20.99
N ILE A 306 17.57 -16.53 21.62
CA ILE A 306 17.49 -16.64 23.08
C ILE A 306 18.87 -16.92 23.68
N LYS A 307 19.62 -17.86 23.09
CA LYS A 307 20.98 -18.25 23.55
C LYS A 307 22.00 -17.16 23.26
N ASN A 308 21.89 -16.44 22.16
CA ASN A 308 22.83 -15.40 21.76
C ASN A 308 22.23 -13.98 21.94
N LYS A 309 22.33 -13.49 23.19
CA LYS A 309 21.84 -12.16 23.57
C LYS A 309 22.48 -11.04 22.74
N SER A 310 23.75 -11.15 22.40
CA SER A 310 24.46 -10.15 21.57
C SER A 310 23.88 -10.08 20.16
N LYS A 311 23.59 -11.23 19.53
CA LYS A 311 22.92 -11.29 18.23
C LYS A 311 21.48 -10.75 18.29
N LEU A 312 20.73 -11.09 19.33
CA LEU A 312 19.39 -10.56 19.55
C LEU A 312 19.41 -9.04 19.65
N TYR A 313 20.25 -8.49 20.53
CA TYR A 313 20.43 -7.05 20.70
C TYR A 313 20.89 -6.37 19.41
N TYR A 314 21.83 -6.96 18.69
CA TYR A 314 22.30 -6.44 17.40
C TYR A 314 21.14 -6.30 16.40
N LEU A 315 20.33 -7.36 16.21
CA LEU A 315 19.20 -7.32 15.28
C LEU A 315 18.17 -6.28 15.69
N GLN A 316 17.83 -6.19 16.97
CA GLN A 316 16.90 -5.18 17.51
C GLN A 316 17.41 -3.75 17.25
N LYS A 317 18.68 -3.49 17.54
CA LYS A 317 19.33 -2.20 17.33
C LYS A 317 19.35 -1.80 15.86
N GLN A 318 19.77 -2.73 14.98
CA GLN A 318 19.84 -2.48 13.54
C GLN A 318 18.47 -2.33 12.91
N SER A 319 17.47 -3.15 13.31
CA SER A 319 16.08 -3.01 12.88
C SER A 319 15.55 -1.60 13.16
N SER A 320 15.76 -1.09 14.37
CA SER A 320 15.35 0.27 14.74
C SER A 320 16.18 1.36 14.03
N LYS A 321 17.51 1.20 13.97
CA LYS A 321 18.41 2.22 13.38
C LYS A 321 18.17 2.39 11.89
N ASN A 322 18.12 1.27 11.16
CA ASN A 322 18.04 1.24 9.70
C ASN A 322 16.60 1.34 9.16
N PHE A 323 15.60 1.43 10.03
CA PHE A 323 14.22 1.57 9.61
C PHE A 323 14.00 2.91 8.89
N TYR A 324 13.63 2.85 7.61
CA TYR A 324 13.45 4.02 6.74
C TYR A 324 12.02 4.20 6.22
N LEU A 325 11.17 3.16 6.28
CA LEU A 325 9.79 3.18 5.77
C LEU A 325 8.86 4.00 6.68
N THR A 326 9.27 5.22 6.98
CA THR A 326 8.53 6.14 7.84
C THR A 326 7.45 6.88 7.06
N ASP A 327 6.43 7.37 7.79
CA ASP A 327 5.33 8.13 7.17
C ASP A 327 5.85 9.36 6.41
N ASN A 328 6.84 10.07 6.94
CA ASN A 328 7.46 11.22 6.28
C ASN A 328 8.17 10.83 4.97
N TYR A 329 8.98 9.76 5.00
CA TYR A 329 9.72 9.30 3.82
C TYR A 329 8.77 8.85 2.70
N ILE A 330 7.76 8.07 3.04
CA ILE A 330 6.78 7.56 2.06
C ILE A 330 5.87 8.68 1.56
N SER A 331 5.41 9.58 2.45
CA SER A 331 4.62 10.73 2.04
C SER A 331 5.39 11.64 1.08
N HIS A 332 6.70 11.85 1.31
CA HIS A 332 7.53 12.62 0.39
C HIS A 332 7.58 11.99 -1.03
N LYS A 333 7.70 10.67 -1.15
CA LYS A 333 7.61 9.97 -2.44
C LYS A 333 6.25 10.18 -3.11
N ILE A 334 5.17 10.08 -2.35
CA ILE A 334 3.81 10.32 -2.81
C ILE A 334 3.66 11.76 -3.30
N ASP A 335 4.10 12.73 -2.51
CA ASP A 335 4.01 14.15 -2.84
C ASP A 335 4.85 14.51 -4.07
N LYS A 336 5.94 13.79 -4.33
CA LYS A 336 6.75 13.96 -5.53
C LYS A 336 5.93 13.66 -6.79
N TYR A 337 5.32 12.47 -6.90
CA TYR A 337 4.55 12.16 -8.10
C TYR A 337 3.28 13.03 -8.22
N ARG A 338 2.64 13.41 -7.10
CA ARG A 338 1.51 14.36 -7.12
C ARG A 338 1.93 15.68 -7.76
N ASN A 339 3.06 16.20 -7.34
CA ASN A 339 3.61 17.43 -7.90
C ASN A 339 3.92 17.29 -9.40
N ASP A 340 4.55 16.19 -9.81
CA ASP A 340 4.89 15.93 -11.20
C ASP A 340 3.65 15.89 -12.10
N LEU A 341 2.56 15.25 -11.62
CA LEU A 341 1.28 15.19 -12.34
C LEU A 341 0.59 16.55 -12.42
N ILE A 342 0.56 17.32 -11.33
CA ILE A 342 -0.04 18.66 -11.31
C ILE A 342 0.75 19.62 -12.24
N SER A 343 2.08 19.55 -12.21
CA SER A 343 2.93 20.38 -13.06
C SER A 343 2.74 20.07 -14.55
N SER A 344 2.56 18.80 -14.90
CA SER A 344 2.27 18.39 -16.28
C SER A 344 0.90 18.89 -16.77
N LEU A 345 -0.12 18.92 -15.91
CA LEU A 345 -1.42 19.52 -16.26
C LEU A 345 -1.30 21.00 -16.56
N LYS A 346 -0.59 21.77 -15.72
CA LYS A 346 -0.39 23.22 -15.93
C LYS A 346 0.33 23.49 -17.23
N LEU A 347 1.36 22.72 -17.58
CA LEU A 347 2.08 22.84 -18.84
C LEU A 347 1.19 22.56 -20.06
N ASN A 348 0.29 21.58 -19.97
CA ASN A 348 -0.67 21.27 -21.04
C ASN A 348 -1.71 22.37 -21.21
N ILE A 349 -2.20 22.97 -20.12
CA ILE A 349 -3.13 24.11 -20.17
C ILE A 349 -2.45 25.31 -20.83
N ILE A 350 -1.22 25.65 -20.46
CA ILE A 350 -0.46 26.75 -21.07
C ILE A 350 -0.23 26.47 -22.56
N LYS A 351 0.11 25.26 -22.95
CA LYS A 351 0.27 24.89 -24.36
C LYS A 351 -1.04 25.02 -25.13
N SER A 352 -2.15 24.55 -24.58
CA SER A 352 -3.46 24.66 -25.23
C SER A 352 -3.94 26.10 -25.35
N SER A 353 -3.71 26.95 -24.33
CA SER A 353 -4.05 28.39 -24.39
C SER A 353 -3.17 29.17 -25.40
N ASN A 354 -1.95 28.72 -25.61
CA ASN A 354 -1.04 29.32 -26.61
C ASN A 354 -1.26 28.78 -28.03
N LEU A 355 -1.96 27.65 -28.21
CA LEU A 355 -2.31 27.12 -29.54
C LEU A 355 -3.18 28.13 -30.34
N ASN A 356 -4.00 28.91 -29.68
CA ASN A 356 -4.77 29.99 -30.32
C ASN A 356 -3.90 31.20 -30.74
N ARG A 357 -2.59 31.20 -30.44
CA ARG A 357 -1.63 32.24 -30.80
C ARG A 357 -0.42 31.72 -31.61
N ILE A 358 -0.44 30.44 -32.02
CA ILE A 358 0.65 29.86 -32.80
C ILE A 358 0.56 30.43 -34.22
N LYS A 359 1.51 31.29 -34.58
CA LYS A 359 1.84 31.58 -35.99
C LYS A 359 2.40 30.29 -36.58
N ILE A 360 1.67 29.67 -37.49
CA ILE A 360 2.15 28.48 -38.20
C ILE A 360 3.22 28.95 -39.18
N LEU A 361 4.49 28.63 -38.90
CA LEU A 361 5.58 28.80 -39.82
C LEU A 361 5.56 27.60 -40.80
N HIS A 362 5.15 27.85 -42.04
CA HIS A 362 5.29 26.87 -43.12
C HIS A 362 6.71 26.92 -43.67
N VAL A 363 7.48 25.89 -43.39
CA VAL A 363 8.80 25.68 -44.01
C VAL A 363 8.61 24.70 -45.16
N THR A 364 8.94 25.14 -46.38
CA THR A 364 8.88 24.28 -47.59
C THR A 364 10.28 24.12 -48.16
N ASN A 365 10.59 22.89 -48.60
CA ASN A 365 11.83 22.54 -49.32
C ASN A 365 11.71 22.69 -50.84
N PHE A 366 10.59 23.28 -51.32
CA PHE A 366 10.31 23.43 -52.75
C PHE A 366 10.59 24.82 -53.27
N ASN A 367 10.97 24.91 -54.54
CA ASN A 367 11.35 26.10 -55.21
C ASN A 367 10.27 27.21 -55.07
N GLU A 368 10.66 28.34 -54.57
CA GLU A 368 9.82 29.42 -54.01
C GLU A 368 8.69 29.94 -54.90
N ARG A 369 8.77 29.74 -56.22
CA ARG A 369 7.84 30.36 -57.16
C ARG A 369 6.45 29.69 -57.26
N HIS A 370 6.30 28.43 -56.93
CA HIS A 370 5.00 27.76 -57.06
C HIS A 370 4.29 27.45 -55.72
N ASN A 371 5.01 27.00 -54.71
CA ASN A 371 4.38 26.54 -53.46
C ASN A 371 4.28 27.63 -52.38
N GLY A 372 5.21 28.61 -52.35
CA GLY A 372 5.21 29.73 -51.42
C GLY A 372 3.94 30.60 -51.47
N ARG A 373 3.38 30.80 -52.68
CA ARG A 373 2.11 31.56 -52.85
C ARG A 373 0.89 30.85 -52.28
N LEU A 374 0.84 29.53 -52.35
CA LEU A 374 -0.29 28.76 -51.82
C LEU A 374 -0.33 28.82 -50.29
N PHE A 375 0.82 28.68 -49.64
CA PHE A 375 0.92 28.76 -48.18
C PHE A 375 0.76 30.19 -47.65
N TYR A 376 1.25 31.21 -48.37
CA TYR A 376 1.04 32.61 -48.03
C TYR A 376 -0.44 33.00 -48.07
N ASN A 377 -1.19 32.54 -49.07
CA ASN A 377 -2.62 32.77 -49.18
C ASN A 377 -3.44 32.02 -48.12
N THR A 378 -3.02 30.80 -47.72
CA THR A 378 -3.64 30.04 -46.65
C THR A 378 -3.39 30.68 -45.28
N GLY A 379 -2.16 31.19 -45.03
CA GLY A 379 -1.84 31.93 -43.84
C GLY A 379 -2.61 33.25 -43.72
N LYS A 380 -2.86 33.95 -44.79
CA LYS A 380 -3.66 35.19 -44.83
C LYS A 380 -5.16 34.91 -44.55
N ARG A 381 -5.70 33.77 -45.01
CA ARG A 381 -7.08 33.37 -44.72
C ARG A 381 -7.28 32.99 -43.27
N LEU A 382 -6.27 32.40 -42.61
CA LEU A 382 -6.34 32.02 -41.20
C LEU A 382 -6.16 33.22 -40.24
N ASN A 383 -5.57 34.33 -40.70
CA ASN A 383 -5.44 35.56 -39.90
C ASN A 383 -6.61 36.51 -39.99
N ASN A 384 -7.59 36.22 -40.87
CA ASN A 384 -8.79 37.07 -41.12
C ASN A 384 -10.11 36.34 -40.72
N GLY A 385 -10.00 35.22 -39.95
CA GLY A 385 -11.14 34.46 -39.40
C GLY A 385 -11.17 34.53 -37.86
#